data_716c12b2b404d0b7ce1a41facb25876b
#
_entry.id   716c12b2b404d0b7ce1a41facb25876b
#
_cell.length_a   1.000
_cell.length_b   1.000
_cell.length_c   1.000
_cell.angle_alpha   90.00
_cell.angle_beta   90.00
_cell.angle_gamma   90.00
#
_symmetry.space_group_name_H-M   'P 1'
#
loop_
_entity.id
_entity.type
_entity.pdbx_description
1 polymer ?
#
loop_
_entity_poly.entity_id
_entity_poly.type
_entity_poly.pdbx_seq_one_letter_code
_entity_poly.pdbx_strand_id
1 'polypeptide(L)'
;VGLYAFAVDDQAANPYVDYIATFDGQTWNYMHLGDAGIGNICFRLILTGDNLPQYELELQEISMKEYMRTGDEFSISGVVKNFGAKDIDFYDVQYQIGDFDPVTVTVDSRIESAGTGEFKIEGITVDTDGKYDVKVTITDLDGNADENPSNNSLTKTINCMSNLATRKVLLEQFSTAQCVNCPRAHDILHTVLEGHDDVAWVVHHAGYGYDTFTADASRKYTSFYGGYTYAPAMMLDRTNLAEQGATGSTSAGSVPSPTPIFQFTSEKAVENLINYAVSQPAFVTVNIERTYNEETAELQVKVYGEALVKFDEPTFMNVFLTESGMVNYQAGASNANDYVHNHALRTTMSSTWGN
;
A
#
# COMPACT_ATOMS: atom_id res chain seq x y z
N VAL A 1 -15.10 -29.77 -30.93
CA VAL A 1 -15.68 -29.17 -29.69
C VAL A 1 -14.69 -28.13 -29.23
N GLY A 2 -15.05 -26.86 -29.39
CA GLY A 2 -14.23 -25.76 -28.89
C GLY A 2 -14.41 -25.67 -27.36
N LEU A 3 -13.30 -25.61 -26.64
CA LEU A 3 -13.30 -25.22 -25.21
C LEU A 3 -13.43 -23.70 -25.15
N TYR A 4 -14.52 -23.23 -24.58
CA TYR A 4 -14.69 -21.82 -24.25
C TYR A 4 -14.30 -21.63 -22.78
N ALA A 5 -13.30 -20.81 -22.50
CA ALA A 5 -12.94 -20.42 -21.15
C ALA A 5 -13.75 -19.15 -20.77
N PHE A 6 -14.42 -19.20 -19.65
CA PHE A 6 -15.03 -18.02 -19.01
C PHE A 6 -14.14 -17.55 -17.89
N ALA A 7 -13.97 -16.24 -17.77
CA ALA A 7 -13.39 -15.67 -16.57
C ALA A 7 -14.44 -15.71 -15.43
N VAL A 8 -13.99 -16.07 -14.23
CA VAL A 8 -14.79 -16.03 -13.00
C VAL A 8 -14.01 -15.23 -11.95
N ASP A 9 -14.73 -14.53 -11.10
CA ASP A 9 -14.15 -13.84 -9.95
C ASP A 9 -14.10 -14.76 -8.71
N ASP A 10 -13.60 -14.27 -7.61
CA ASP A 10 -13.50 -14.97 -6.32
C ASP A 10 -14.69 -14.67 -5.39
N GLN A 11 -15.70 -13.95 -5.87
CA GLN A 11 -16.89 -13.63 -5.10
C GLN A 11 -17.86 -14.83 -5.06
N ALA A 12 -18.73 -14.85 -4.09
CA ALA A 12 -19.79 -15.87 -4.03
C ALA A 12 -20.70 -15.78 -5.26
N ALA A 13 -20.91 -16.91 -5.95
CA ALA A 13 -21.79 -16.98 -7.12
C ALA A 13 -23.21 -16.49 -6.77
N ASN A 14 -23.78 -15.67 -7.66
CA ASN A 14 -25.12 -15.15 -7.50
C ASN A 14 -26.16 -16.29 -7.60
N PRO A 15 -26.98 -16.54 -6.56
CA PRO A 15 -27.89 -17.68 -6.53
C PRO A 15 -29.00 -17.64 -7.58
N TYR A 16 -29.13 -16.53 -8.32
CA TYR A 16 -30.23 -16.35 -9.29
C TYR A 16 -29.79 -16.39 -10.76
N VAL A 17 -28.49 -16.19 -11.04
CA VAL A 17 -28.02 -15.99 -12.43
C VAL A 17 -26.78 -16.81 -12.81
N ASP A 18 -25.99 -17.25 -11.86
CA ASP A 18 -24.71 -17.92 -12.16
C ASP A 18 -24.90 -19.42 -12.35
N TYR A 19 -25.44 -19.81 -13.49
CA TYR A 19 -25.69 -21.20 -13.87
C TYR A 19 -24.97 -21.57 -15.17
N ILE A 20 -24.46 -22.78 -15.23
CA ILE A 20 -24.07 -23.44 -16.48
C ILE A 20 -25.18 -24.38 -16.90
N ALA A 21 -25.60 -24.25 -18.18
CA ALA A 21 -26.55 -25.17 -18.78
C ALA A 21 -25.85 -26.05 -19.83
N THR A 22 -26.06 -27.35 -19.76
CA THR A 22 -25.59 -28.31 -20.76
C THR A 22 -26.76 -29.08 -21.36
N PHE A 23 -26.71 -29.33 -22.67
CA PHE A 23 -27.72 -30.13 -23.36
C PHE A 23 -27.14 -31.49 -23.77
N ASP A 24 -27.74 -32.56 -23.29
CA ASP A 24 -27.28 -33.93 -23.54
C ASP A 24 -27.88 -34.58 -24.83
N GLY A 25 -28.64 -33.82 -25.61
CA GLY A 25 -29.34 -34.26 -26.78
C GLY A 25 -30.84 -34.53 -26.55
N GLN A 26 -31.28 -34.50 -25.31
CA GLN A 26 -32.69 -34.70 -24.94
C GLN A 26 -33.17 -33.66 -23.88
N THR A 27 -32.32 -33.36 -22.89
CA THR A 27 -32.68 -32.48 -21.79
C THR A 27 -31.58 -31.45 -21.51
N TRP A 28 -32.01 -30.31 -20.96
CA TRP A 28 -31.10 -29.30 -20.41
C TRP A 28 -30.79 -29.63 -18.95
N ASN A 29 -29.50 -29.73 -18.64
CA ASN A 29 -29.00 -29.88 -17.30
C ASN A 29 -28.41 -28.54 -16.83
N TYR A 30 -28.76 -28.11 -15.64
CA TYR A 30 -28.32 -26.85 -15.05
C TYR A 30 -27.49 -27.13 -13.80
N MET A 31 -26.40 -26.42 -13.65
CA MET A 31 -25.57 -26.45 -12.47
C MET A 31 -25.30 -25.02 -12.01
N HIS A 32 -25.59 -24.73 -10.76
CA HIS A 32 -25.21 -23.45 -10.16
C HIS A 32 -23.70 -23.44 -9.90
N LEU A 33 -23.02 -22.35 -10.23
CA LEU A 33 -21.56 -22.26 -10.11
C LEU A 33 -21.09 -22.34 -8.66
N GLY A 34 -21.88 -21.81 -7.70
CA GLY A 34 -21.60 -21.92 -6.28
C GLY A 34 -21.55 -23.36 -5.79
N ASP A 35 -22.35 -24.28 -6.36
CA ASP A 35 -22.34 -25.70 -6.00
C ASP A 35 -21.04 -26.40 -6.48
N ALA A 36 -20.37 -25.83 -7.48
CA ALA A 36 -19.09 -26.30 -7.98
C ALA A 36 -17.89 -25.56 -7.32
N GLY A 37 -18.13 -24.65 -6.37
CA GLY A 37 -17.10 -23.81 -5.76
C GLY A 37 -16.50 -22.77 -6.71
N ILE A 38 -17.26 -22.37 -7.72
CA ILE A 38 -16.87 -21.38 -8.74
C ILE A 38 -17.61 -20.07 -8.40
N GLY A 39 -16.93 -18.92 -8.59
CA GLY A 39 -17.50 -17.61 -8.36
C GLY A 39 -18.41 -17.12 -9.48
N ASN A 40 -18.66 -15.82 -9.56
CA ASN A 40 -19.50 -15.23 -10.59
C ASN A 40 -18.86 -15.34 -11.97
N ILE A 41 -19.68 -15.52 -12.99
CA ILE A 41 -19.20 -15.47 -14.37
C ILE A 41 -18.96 -14.01 -14.77
N CYS A 42 -17.73 -13.69 -15.14
CA CYS A 42 -17.35 -12.40 -15.70
C CYS A 42 -17.57 -12.44 -17.23
N PHE A 43 -18.54 -11.69 -17.71
CA PHE A 43 -18.69 -11.50 -19.15
C PHE A 43 -18.85 -10.01 -19.48
N ARG A 44 -18.37 -9.63 -20.65
CA ARG A 44 -18.54 -8.29 -21.19
C ARG A 44 -19.36 -8.39 -22.47
N LEU A 45 -20.47 -7.66 -22.52
CA LEU A 45 -21.25 -7.51 -23.74
C LEU A 45 -20.69 -6.33 -24.52
N ILE A 46 -20.24 -6.58 -25.75
CA ILE A 46 -19.86 -5.53 -26.70
C ILE A 46 -21.04 -5.34 -27.67
N LEU A 47 -21.64 -4.16 -27.65
CA LEU A 47 -22.70 -3.77 -28.55
C LEU A 47 -22.09 -3.04 -29.77
N THR A 48 -22.55 -3.37 -30.94
CA THR A 48 -22.21 -2.67 -32.19
C THR A 48 -23.49 -2.27 -32.92
N GLY A 49 -23.55 -1.08 -33.47
CA GLY A 49 -24.73 -0.60 -34.19
C GLY A 49 -24.74 0.92 -34.39
N ASP A 50 -25.69 1.41 -35.17
CA ASP A 50 -25.79 2.83 -35.56
C ASP A 50 -26.36 3.72 -34.42
N ASN A 51 -26.93 3.14 -33.37
CA ASN A 51 -27.57 3.84 -32.24
C ASN A 51 -26.77 3.80 -30.97
N LEU A 52 -25.44 3.63 -31.04
CA LEU A 52 -24.57 3.72 -29.88
C LEU A 52 -24.26 5.18 -29.55
N PRO A 53 -24.02 5.52 -28.27
CA PRO A 53 -23.47 6.81 -27.90
C PRO A 53 -22.23 7.11 -28.75
N GLN A 54 -22.14 8.32 -29.26
CA GLN A 54 -20.98 8.74 -30.05
C GLN A 54 -19.87 9.24 -29.13
N TYR A 55 -20.24 10.04 -28.14
CA TYR A 55 -19.32 10.61 -27.13
C TYR A 55 -19.80 10.20 -25.73
N GLU A 56 -19.07 9.29 -25.09
CA GLU A 56 -19.37 8.80 -23.75
C GLU A 56 -18.08 8.35 -23.06
N LEU A 57 -17.69 9.01 -21.99
CA LEU A 57 -16.46 8.79 -21.25
C LEU A 57 -16.76 8.63 -19.76
N GLU A 58 -16.67 7.42 -19.24
CA GLU A 58 -16.85 7.14 -17.82
C GLU A 58 -15.58 7.46 -17.01
N LEU A 59 -15.72 8.17 -15.90
CA LEU A 59 -14.69 8.34 -14.91
C LEU A 59 -14.70 7.13 -13.95
N GLN A 60 -13.79 6.18 -14.17
CA GLN A 60 -13.78 4.91 -13.43
C GLN A 60 -13.11 5.02 -12.07
N GLU A 61 -12.05 5.82 -11.97
CA GLU A 61 -11.25 5.94 -10.75
C GLU A 61 -10.64 7.34 -10.63
N ILE A 62 -10.52 7.82 -9.39
CA ILE A 62 -9.66 8.95 -9.03
C ILE A 62 -8.75 8.58 -7.88
N SER A 63 -7.53 9.09 -7.90
CA SER A 63 -6.53 8.88 -6.86
C SER A 63 -5.86 10.20 -6.47
N MET A 64 -5.72 10.42 -5.17
CA MET A 64 -5.02 11.56 -4.58
C MET A 64 -4.62 11.24 -3.13
N LYS A 65 -3.71 12.01 -2.55
CA LYS A 65 -3.35 11.87 -1.13
C LYS A 65 -4.56 12.21 -0.25
N GLU A 66 -4.86 11.33 0.72
CA GLU A 66 -5.95 11.57 1.68
C GLU A 66 -5.57 12.60 2.75
N TYR A 67 -4.30 12.64 3.14
CA TYR A 67 -3.77 13.56 4.14
C TYR A 67 -2.56 14.29 3.60
N MET A 68 -2.51 15.60 3.82
CA MET A 68 -1.42 16.45 3.37
C MET A 68 -1.23 17.65 4.29
N ARG A 69 -0.03 18.20 4.26
CA ARG A 69 0.22 19.49 4.93
C ARG A 69 -0.44 20.61 4.14
N THR A 70 -1.08 21.53 4.87
CA THR A 70 -1.63 22.74 4.28
C THR A 70 -0.56 23.51 3.53
N GLY A 71 -0.85 23.90 2.28
CA GLY A 71 0.09 24.57 1.37
C GLY A 71 1.02 23.63 0.58
N ASP A 72 1.07 22.33 0.88
CA ASP A 72 1.83 21.38 0.05
C ASP A 72 1.11 21.14 -1.29
N GLU A 73 1.91 20.96 -2.34
CA GLU A 73 1.39 20.57 -3.65
C GLU A 73 0.98 19.09 -3.65
N PHE A 74 -0.13 18.82 -4.29
CA PHE A 74 -0.57 17.44 -4.57
C PHE A 74 -1.09 17.30 -5.99
N SER A 75 -1.39 16.08 -6.39
CA SER A 75 -1.95 15.76 -7.70
C SER A 75 -3.25 14.96 -7.58
N ILE A 76 -4.11 15.15 -8.58
CA ILE A 76 -5.27 14.30 -8.83
C ILE A 76 -4.96 13.46 -10.06
N SER A 77 -5.04 12.14 -9.93
CA SER A 77 -4.95 11.21 -11.05
C SER A 77 -6.28 10.49 -11.23
N GLY A 78 -6.58 10.05 -12.44
CA GLY A 78 -7.77 9.26 -12.67
C GLY A 78 -7.67 8.36 -13.90
N VAL A 79 -8.59 7.42 -13.95
CA VAL A 79 -8.76 6.48 -15.06
C VAL A 79 -10.12 6.72 -15.70
N VAL A 80 -10.13 6.82 -17.01
CA VAL A 80 -11.34 7.02 -17.80
C VAL A 80 -11.50 5.89 -18.82
N LYS A 81 -12.74 5.58 -19.17
CA LYS A 81 -13.09 4.56 -20.15
C LYS A 81 -14.02 5.13 -21.22
N ASN A 82 -13.63 5.01 -22.48
CA ASN A 82 -14.45 5.42 -23.59
C ASN A 82 -15.47 4.32 -23.94
N PHE A 83 -16.74 4.59 -23.73
CA PHE A 83 -17.87 3.75 -24.11
C PHE A 83 -18.57 4.28 -25.37
N GLY A 84 -18.15 5.42 -25.91
CA GLY A 84 -18.61 5.99 -27.16
C GLY A 84 -18.10 5.24 -28.38
N ALA A 85 -18.78 5.43 -29.49
CA ALA A 85 -18.40 4.86 -30.80
C ALA A 85 -17.25 5.65 -31.45
N LYS A 86 -17.00 6.88 -31.00
CA LYS A 86 -15.92 7.75 -31.50
C LYS A 86 -14.68 7.64 -30.62
N ASP A 87 -13.52 7.76 -31.27
CA ASP A 87 -12.30 8.08 -30.56
C ASP A 87 -12.40 9.51 -30.01
N ILE A 88 -11.82 9.76 -28.85
CA ILE A 88 -11.76 11.06 -28.19
C ILE A 88 -10.31 11.52 -28.24
N ASP A 89 -10.04 12.68 -28.84
CA ASP A 89 -8.67 13.20 -28.96
C ASP A 89 -8.29 14.06 -27.74
N PHE A 90 -9.24 14.78 -27.15
CA PHE A 90 -9.06 15.51 -25.90
C PHE A 90 -10.36 15.53 -25.07
N TYR A 91 -10.22 15.77 -23.77
CA TYR A 91 -11.36 15.92 -22.86
C TYR A 91 -11.03 16.88 -21.71
N ASP A 92 -12.07 17.51 -21.15
CA ASP A 92 -11.92 18.40 -20.01
C ASP A 92 -12.20 17.67 -18.71
N VAL A 93 -11.27 17.83 -17.77
CA VAL A 93 -11.42 17.40 -16.38
C VAL A 93 -11.61 18.63 -15.50
N GLN A 94 -12.79 18.73 -14.90
CA GLN A 94 -13.08 19.75 -13.92
C GLN A 94 -12.93 19.16 -12.51
N TYR A 95 -12.21 19.85 -11.62
CA TYR A 95 -12.19 19.50 -10.20
C TYR A 95 -12.65 20.67 -9.35
N GLN A 96 -13.34 20.36 -8.26
CA GLN A 96 -13.78 21.31 -7.24
C GLN A 96 -13.43 20.77 -5.86
N ILE A 97 -12.79 21.59 -5.03
CA ILE A 97 -12.36 21.27 -3.66
C ILE A 97 -13.29 22.02 -2.70
N GLY A 98 -14.13 21.29 -1.96
CA GLY A 98 -15.12 21.89 -1.08
C GLY A 98 -15.94 22.96 -1.80
N ASP A 99 -15.98 24.16 -1.23
CA ASP A 99 -16.72 25.32 -1.75
C ASP A 99 -15.86 26.26 -2.62
N PHE A 100 -14.61 25.87 -2.96
CA PHE A 100 -13.77 26.70 -3.83
C PHE A 100 -14.29 26.68 -5.27
N ASP A 101 -13.88 27.69 -6.05
CA ASP A 101 -14.26 27.75 -7.46
C ASP A 101 -13.72 26.52 -8.22
N PRO A 102 -14.52 25.92 -9.10
CA PRO A 102 -14.08 24.80 -9.90
C PRO A 102 -12.99 25.20 -10.88
N VAL A 103 -12.01 24.31 -11.08
CA VAL A 103 -10.91 24.48 -12.04
C VAL A 103 -11.08 23.45 -13.14
N THR A 104 -10.95 23.85 -14.39
CA THR A 104 -11.03 22.97 -15.55
C THR A 104 -9.66 22.87 -16.23
N VAL A 105 -9.25 21.66 -16.54
CA VAL A 105 -7.99 21.33 -17.21
C VAL A 105 -8.30 20.46 -18.42
N THR A 106 -7.84 20.86 -19.59
CA THR A 106 -7.95 20.03 -20.79
C THR A 106 -6.83 18.99 -20.80
N VAL A 107 -7.20 17.75 -21.05
CA VAL A 107 -6.31 16.60 -21.18
C VAL A 107 -6.21 16.22 -22.65
N ASP A 108 -5.07 16.54 -23.28
CA ASP A 108 -4.74 16.17 -24.65
C ASP A 108 -4.24 14.71 -24.68
N SER A 109 -5.15 13.76 -24.67
CA SER A 109 -4.82 12.34 -24.68
C SER A 109 -5.87 11.55 -25.45
N ARG A 110 -5.45 10.98 -26.57
CA ARG A 110 -6.36 10.18 -27.42
C ARG A 110 -6.77 8.88 -26.73
N ILE A 111 -8.07 8.64 -26.69
CA ILE A 111 -8.68 7.41 -26.18
C ILE A 111 -9.54 6.81 -27.27
N GLU A 112 -9.10 5.69 -27.83
CA GLU A 112 -9.84 4.95 -28.84
C GLU A 112 -11.21 4.47 -28.31
N SER A 113 -12.19 4.26 -29.22
CA SER A 113 -13.45 3.63 -28.84
C SER A 113 -13.19 2.30 -28.11
N ALA A 114 -13.89 2.06 -27.01
CA ALA A 114 -13.66 0.97 -26.04
C ALA A 114 -12.28 0.99 -25.36
N GLY A 115 -11.46 2.01 -25.58
CA GLY A 115 -10.16 2.25 -24.94
C GLY A 115 -10.27 2.77 -23.52
N THR A 116 -9.16 2.77 -22.81
CA THR A 116 -8.99 3.33 -21.45
C THR A 116 -7.88 4.37 -21.50
N GLY A 117 -8.06 5.48 -20.80
CA GLY A 117 -7.07 6.55 -20.68
C GLY A 117 -6.79 6.86 -19.20
N GLU A 118 -5.68 7.52 -18.96
CA GLU A 118 -5.28 8.02 -17.65
C GLU A 118 -5.01 9.52 -17.74
N PHE A 119 -5.28 10.23 -16.64
CA PHE A 119 -4.89 11.64 -16.53
C PHE A 119 -4.22 11.91 -15.18
N LYS A 120 -3.43 13.00 -15.15
CA LYS A 120 -2.82 13.52 -13.93
C LYS A 120 -2.80 15.04 -13.97
N ILE A 121 -3.39 15.68 -12.96
CA ILE A 121 -3.36 17.12 -12.74
C ILE A 121 -2.44 17.39 -11.55
N GLU A 122 -1.40 18.18 -11.75
CA GLU A 122 -0.36 18.49 -10.77
C GLU A 122 -0.45 19.95 -10.29
N GLY A 123 0.31 20.29 -9.24
CA GLY A 123 0.45 21.67 -8.74
C GLY A 123 -0.79 22.21 -8.03
N ILE A 124 -1.63 21.33 -7.48
CA ILE A 124 -2.83 21.73 -6.74
C ILE A 124 -2.43 21.99 -5.28
N THR A 125 -2.87 23.11 -4.71
CA THR A 125 -2.64 23.47 -3.29
C THR A 125 -3.93 23.80 -2.59
N VAL A 126 -3.96 23.57 -1.26
CA VAL A 126 -5.02 24.05 -0.34
C VAL A 126 -4.34 24.76 0.82
N ASP A 127 -4.59 26.07 0.96
CA ASP A 127 -3.87 26.94 1.89
C ASP A 127 -4.56 27.07 3.26
N THR A 128 -5.62 26.31 3.50
CA THR A 128 -6.38 26.34 4.77
C THR A 128 -6.58 24.94 5.32
N ASP A 129 -6.49 24.83 6.66
CA ASP A 129 -6.78 23.58 7.35
C ASP A 129 -8.25 23.21 7.19
N GLY A 130 -8.50 21.94 6.96
CA GLY A 130 -9.86 21.45 6.82
C GLY A 130 -9.97 20.06 6.20
N LYS A 131 -11.18 19.57 6.23
CA LYS A 131 -11.60 18.37 5.52
C LYS A 131 -12.42 18.81 4.31
N TYR A 132 -12.00 18.42 3.12
CA TYR A 132 -12.60 18.83 1.86
C TYR A 132 -13.00 17.63 1.03
N ASP A 133 -14.20 17.69 0.48
CA ASP A 133 -14.59 16.78 -0.59
C ASP A 133 -14.07 17.33 -1.93
N VAL A 134 -13.32 16.51 -2.64
CA VAL A 134 -12.81 16.82 -3.97
C VAL A 134 -13.67 16.08 -4.98
N LYS A 135 -14.49 16.84 -5.69
CA LYS A 135 -15.31 16.33 -6.78
C LYS A 135 -14.55 16.51 -8.09
N VAL A 136 -14.40 15.42 -8.84
CA VAL A 136 -13.80 15.42 -10.18
C VAL A 136 -14.88 15.05 -11.17
N THR A 137 -14.97 15.76 -12.28
CA THR A 137 -16.02 15.59 -13.31
C THR A 137 -15.43 15.73 -14.70
N ILE A 138 -15.78 14.83 -15.60
CA ILE A 138 -15.51 14.98 -17.04
C ILE A 138 -16.59 15.86 -17.63
N THR A 139 -16.25 16.90 -18.42
CA THR A 139 -17.21 17.92 -18.86
C THR A 139 -17.28 18.16 -20.35
N ASP A 140 -16.24 17.87 -21.11
CA ASP A 140 -16.17 18.08 -22.55
C ASP A 140 -15.44 16.90 -23.22
N LEU A 141 -15.90 16.50 -24.40
CA LEU A 141 -15.30 15.43 -25.21
C LEU A 141 -15.18 15.93 -26.65
N ASP A 142 -14.00 16.40 -27.07
CA ASP A 142 -13.77 16.98 -28.39
C ASP A 142 -14.75 18.11 -28.76
N GLY A 143 -15.12 18.94 -27.77
CA GLY A 143 -16.12 20.01 -27.94
C GLY A 143 -17.59 19.53 -27.94
N ASN A 144 -17.84 18.29 -27.52
CA ASN A 144 -19.19 17.71 -27.43
C ASN A 144 -19.54 17.39 -25.96
N ALA A 145 -20.85 17.40 -25.69
CA ALA A 145 -21.34 16.92 -24.40
C ALA A 145 -21.29 15.40 -24.33
N ASP A 146 -21.02 14.89 -23.15
CA ASP A 146 -21.14 13.47 -22.84
C ASP A 146 -22.62 13.03 -22.89
N GLU A 147 -22.90 11.91 -23.54
CA GLU A 147 -24.26 11.40 -23.72
C GLU A 147 -24.80 10.66 -22.49
N ASN A 148 -23.90 10.34 -21.50
CA ASN A 148 -24.29 9.74 -20.23
C ASN A 148 -23.59 10.43 -19.04
N PRO A 149 -23.96 11.65 -18.67
CA PRO A 149 -23.29 12.42 -17.64
C PRO A 149 -23.43 11.86 -16.20
N SER A 150 -24.14 10.75 -16.02
CA SER A 150 -24.38 10.14 -14.71
C SER A 150 -23.15 9.42 -14.13
N ASN A 151 -22.17 9.03 -14.97
CA ASN A 151 -20.95 8.32 -14.59
C ASN A 151 -19.67 9.17 -14.76
N ASN A 152 -19.84 10.48 -15.01
CA ASN A 152 -18.72 11.39 -15.25
C ASN A 152 -18.08 11.94 -13.98
N SER A 153 -18.63 11.68 -12.81
CA SER A 153 -18.17 12.33 -11.58
C SER A 153 -17.85 11.32 -10.49
N LEU A 154 -16.72 11.55 -9.83
CA LEU A 154 -16.34 10.87 -8.59
C LEU A 154 -15.95 11.89 -7.52
N THR A 155 -16.08 11.51 -6.26
CA THR A 155 -15.71 12.34 -5.11
C THR A 155 -14.83 11.56 -4.16
N LYS A 156 -13.71 12.17 -3.72
CA LYS A 156 -12.88 11.69 -2.61
C LYS A 156 -12.67 12.81 -1.60
N THR A 157 -12.44 12.43 -0.35
CA THR A 157 -12.16 13.38 0.72
C THR A 157 -10.65 13.51 0.94
N ILE A 158 -10.18 14.75 1.15
CA ILE A 158 -8.82 15.06 1.57
C ILE A 158 -8.84 15.80 2.91
N ASN A 159 -7.76 15.68 3.67
CA ASN A 159 -7.57 16.36 4.95
C ASN A 159 -6.28 17.19 4.87
N CYS A 160 -6.42 18.53 4.94
CA CYS A 160 -5.31 19.47 4.95
C CYS A 160 -5.05 19.95 6.38
N MET A 161 -3.79 19.87 6.84
CA MET A 161 -3.44 20.14 8.24
C MET A 161 -2.08 20.85 8.33
N SER A 162 -2.04 22.01 8.93
CA SER A 162 -0.80 22.81 9.09
C SER A 162 0.16 22.22 10.14
N ASN A 163 -0.36 21.45 11.10
CA ASN A 163 0.38 20.94 12.26
C ASN A 163 0.88 19.49 12.13
N LEU A 164 0.91 18.91 10.92
CA LEU A 164 1.46 17.58 10.72
C LEU A 164 2.95 17.52 11.05
N ALA A 165 3.38 16.49 11.78
CA ALA A 165 4.77 16.27 12.09
C ALA A 165 5.52 15.66 10.87
N THR A 166 6.85 15.83 10.88
CA THR A 166 7.71 15.09 9.95
C THR A 166 7.74 13.63 10.35
N ARG A 167 7.46 12.75 9.38
CA ARG A 167 7.44 11.32 9.64
C ARG A 167 8.85 10.77 9.84
N LYS A 168 8.99 9.88 10.83
CA LYS A 168 10.09 8.94 10.93
C LYS A 168 9.54 7.54 10.78
N VAL A 169 10.13 6.76 9.88
CA VAL A 169 9.65 5.42 9.52
C VAL A 169 10.31 4.38 10.42
N LEU A 170 9.55 3.44 10.93
CA LEU A 170 10.07 2.24 11.57
C LEU A 170 10.25 1.15 10.51
N LEU A 171 11.51 0.79 10.23
CA LEU A 171 11.87 -0.37 9.43
C LEU A 171 12.14 -1.55 10.36
N GLU A 172 11.32 -2.58 10.29
CA GLU A 172 11.49 -3.83 11.02
C GLU A 172 11.95 -4.92 10.05
N GLN A 173 13.18 -5.39 10.19
CA GLN A 173 13.74 -6.48 9.38
C GLN A 173 13.68 -7.79 10.13
N PHE A 174 13.31 -8.88 9.44
CA PHE A 174 13.41 -10.24 9.94
C PHE A 174 14.66 -10.92 9.37
N SER A 175 15.49 -11.45 10.27
CA SER A 175 16.77 -12.09 9.96
C SER A 175 17.07 -13.17 11.01
N THR A 176 17.98 -14.10 10.70
CA THR A 176 18.59 -15.00 11.69
C THR A 176 20.01 -15.37 11.27
N ALA A 177 20.82 -15.76 12.23
CA ALA A 177 22.20 -16.20 11.99
C ALA A 177 22.29 -17.43 11.04
N GLN A 178 21.20 -18.19 10.89
CA GLN A 178 21.13 -19.37 10.01
C GLN A 178 20.63 -19.04 8.59
N CYS A 179 20.18 -17.83 8.35
CA CYS A 179 19.61 -17.39 7.09
C CYS A 179 20.72 -17.04 6.08
N VAL A 180 20.94 -17.89 5.09
CA VAL A 180 22.01 -17.73 4.08
C VAL A 180 21.83 -16.48 3.20
N ASN A 181 20.60 -16.05 2.97
CA ASN A 181 20.28 -14.90 2.11
C ASN A 181 20.22 -13.57 2.88
N CYS A 182 20.27 -13.61 4.21
CA CYS A 182 20.11 -12.41 5.05
C CYS A 182 21.27 -11.41 4.92
N PRO A 183 22.56 -11.80 4.75
CA PRO A 183 23.63 -10.83 4.52
C PRO A 183 23.36 -9.91 3.32
N ARG A 184 22.87 -10.45 2.20
CA ARG A 184 22.52 -9.64 1.03
C ARG A 184 21.41 -8.62 1.34
N ALA A 185 20.43 -9.00 2.15
CA ALA A 185 19.37 -8.07 2.55
C ALA A 185 19.90 -6.93 3.46
N HIS A 186 20.88 -7.24 4.33
CA HIS A 186 21.59 -6.24 5.13
C HIS A 186 22.35 -5.27 4.23
N ASP A 187 23.07 -5.77 3.22
CA ASP A 187 23.84 -4.94 2.28
C ASP A 187 22.91 -3.97 1.51
N ILE A 188 21.76 -4.46 1.03
CA ILE A 188 20.73 -3.63 0.39
C ILE A 188 20.29 -2.50 1.34
N LEU A 189 19.96 -2.82 2.58
CA LEU A 189 19.51 -1.82 3.55
C LEU A 189 20.60 -0.83 3.91
N HIS A 190 21.85 -1.26 4.08
CA HIS A 190 22.96 -0.35 4.31
C HIS A 190 23.12 0.65 3.17
N THR A 191 23.02 0.18 1.92
CA THR A 191 23.11 1.06 0.75
C THR A 191 21.94 2.04 0.67
N VAL A 192 20.71 1.54 0.83
CA VAL A 192 19.49 2.34 0.64
C VAL A 192 19.29 3.33 1.79
N LEU A 193 19.70 2.99 3.03
CA LEU A 193 19.54 3.84 4.19
C LEU A 193 20.69 4.85 4.38
N GLU A 194 21.68 4.86 3.50
CA GLU A 194 22.73 5.88 3.54
C GLU A 194 22.11 7.26 3.31
N GLY A 195 22.17 8.12 4.34
CA GLY A 195 21.57 9.45 4.33
C GLY A 195 20.11 9.53 4.80
N HIS A 196 19.48 8.42 5.21
CA HIS A 196 18.15 8.38 5.79
C HIS A 196 18.17 8.49 7.33
N ASP A 197 18.27 9.71 7.86
CA ASP A 197 18.12 9.98 9.31
C ASP A 197 16.66 9.86 9.80
N ASP A 198 15.74 9.68 8.89
CA ASP A 198 14.29 9.59 9.09
C ASP A 198 13.79 8.14 9.18
N VAL A 199 14.69 7.15 9.11
CA VAL A 199 14.36 5.72 9.25
C VAL A 199 15.01 5.13 10.50
N ALA A 200 14.18 4.56 11.38
CA ALA A 200 14.62 3.78 12.52
C ALA A 200 14.65 2.29 12.13
N TRP A 201 15.85 1.71 12.04
CA TRP A 201 16.04 0.32 11.66
C TRP A 201 16.14 -0.60 12.88
N VAL A 202 15.30 -1.64 12.93
CA VAL A 202 15.28 -2.69 13.95
C VAL A 202 15.36 -4.05 13.28
N VAL A 203 16.23 -4.94 13.79
CA VAL A 203 16.36 -6.32 13.29
C VAL A 203 15.78 -7.29 14.31
N HIS A 204 14.75 -8.01 13.89
CA HIS A 204 14.19 -9.15 14.62
C HIS A 204 14.94 -10.42 14.23
N HIS A 205 15.67 -11.03 15.17
CA HIS A 205 16.29 -12.33 14.93
C HIS A 205 15.23 -13.44 15.01
N ALA A 206 14.39 -13.51 13.95
CA ALA A 206 13.25 -14.42 13.82
C ALA A 206 12.84 -14.55 12.36
N GLY A 207 11.91 -15.45 12.05
CA GLY A 207 11.37 -15.65 10.68
C GLY A 207 11.97 -16.81 9.93
N TYR A 208 13.18 -17.24 10.29
CA TYR A 208 13.81 -18.48 9.80
C TYR A 208 14.51 -19.16 10.96
N GLY A 209 13.75 -19.89 11.77
CA GLY A 209 14.23 -20.41 13.05
C GLY A 209 14.50 -19.31 14.09
N TYR A 210 15.31 -19.65 15.09
CA TYR A 210 15.72 -18.77 16.17
C TYR A 210 17.22 -18.93 16.43
N ASP A 211 17.85 -17.89 16.95
CA ASP A 211 19.28 -17.89 17.31
C ASP A 211 19.52 -17.23 18.68
N THR A 212 20.80 -17.02 19.04
CA THR A 212 21.18 -16.43 20.31
C THR A 212 20.77 -14.98 20.50
N PHE A 213 20.37 -14.29 19.43
CA PHE A 213 19.92 -12.89 19.45
C PHE A 213 18.39 -12.76 19.45
N THR A 214 17.66 -13.88 19.39
CA THR A 214 16.20 -13.86 19.34
C THR A 214 15.60 -13.35 20.64
N ALA A 215 15.00 -12.17 20.60
CA ALA A 215 14.24 -11.62 21.73
C ALA A 215 12.84 -12.26 21.80
N ASP A 216 12.25 -12.33 23.00
CA ASP A 216 10.90 -12.87 23.22
C ASP A 216 9.83 -12.08 22.45
N ALA A 217 9.98 -10.76 22.36
CA ALA A 217 9.09 -9.93 21.55
C ALA A 217 9.17 -10.29 20.05
N SER A 218 10.37 -10.54 19.53
CA SER A 218 10.56 -10.94 18.14
C SER A 218 9.83 -12.23 17.78
N ARG A 219 9.76 -13.20 18.73
CA ARG A 219 8.98 -14.44 18.55
C ARG A 219 7.48 -14.16 18.34
N LYS A 220 6.93 -13.19 19.10
CA LYS A 220 5.51 -12.81 19.04
C LYS A 220 5.20 -12.02 17.76
N TYR A 221 6.14 -11.20 17.30
CA TYR A 221 5.98 -10.40 16.08
C TYR A 221 5.99 -11.23 14.79
N THR A 222 6.37 -12.51 14.83
CA THR A 222 6.36 -13.36 13.63
C THR A 222 4.96 -13.76 13.14
N SER A 223 3.91 -13.51 13.91
CA SER A 223 2.55 -13.99 13.57
C SER A 223 1.41 -13.05 13.91
N PHE A 224 1.69 -11.79 14.28
CA PHE A 224 0.63 -10.86 14.74
C PHE A 224 -0.38 -10.45 13.66
N TYR A 225 -0.02 -10.57 12.39
CA TYR A 225 -0.82 -10.17 11.22
C TYR A 225 -1.60 -11.35 10.58
N GLY A 226 -1.75 -12.46 11.31
CA GLY A 226 -2.51 -13.63 10.84
C GLY A 226 -1.78 -14.56 9.87
N GLY A 227 -0.47 -14.35 9.66
CA GLY A 227 0.39 -15.15 8.78
C GLY A 227 1.69 -15.53 9.46
N TYR A 228 2.58 -16.14 8.70
CA TYR A 228 3.93 -16.48 9.15
C TYR A 228 4.96 -15.56 8.51
N THR A 229 5.87 -15.08 9.33
CA THR A 229 7.06 -14.34 8.86
C THR A 229 8.11 -15.30 8.30
N TYR A 230 8.90 -14.80 7.40
CA TYR A 230 10.07 -15.46 6.82
C TYR A 230 11.30 -14.54 6.94
N ALA A 231 12.49 -15.05 6.64
CA ALA A 231 13.71 -14.26 6.56
C ALA A 231 14.49 -14.61 5.28
N PRO A 232 15.06 -13.59 4.56
CA PRO A 232 14.96 -12.19 4.87
C PRO A 232 13.61 -11.58 4.47
N ALA A 233 13.04 -10.75 5.34
CA ALA A 233 11.83 -9.98 5.08
C ALA A 233 11.89 -8.65 5.85
N MET A 234 11.01 -7.72 5.49
CA MET A 234 10.89 -6.45 6.21
C MET A 234 9.45 -5.94 6.28
N MET A 235 9.22 -5.00 7.19
CA MET A 235 8.00 -4.18 7.28
C MET A 235 8.41 -2.70 7.37
N LEU A 236 7.57 -1.83 6.86
CA LEU A 236 7.65 -0.37 7.08
C LEU A 236 6.39 0.07 7.81
N ASP A 237 6.54 0.58 9.04
CA ASP A 237 5.45 1.03 9.91
C ASP A 237 4.31 0.00 10.06
N ARG A 238 4.58 -1.28 9.82
CA ARG A 238 3.60 -2.38 9.84
C ARG A 238 2.40 -2.13 8.90
N THR A 239 2.65 -1.41 7.79
CA THR A 239 1.64 -1.04 6.81
C THR A 239 1.67 -1.97 5.61
N ASN A 240 0.51 -2.29 5.04
CA ASN A 240 0.42 -2.98 3.76
C ASN A 240 0.84 -2.04 2.63
N LEU A 241 1.89 -2.39 1.91
CA LEU A 241 2.44 -1.62 0.79
C LEU A 241 2.32 -2.37 -0.56
N ALA A 242 1.37 -3.28 -0.68
CA ALA A 242 1.17 -4.07 -1.90
C ALA A 242 0.85 -3.18 -3.11
N GLU A 243 0.03 -2.13 -2.93
CA GLU A 243 -0.30 -1.16 -3.97
C GLU A 243 0.92 -0.32 -4.42
N GLN A 244 1.94 -0.19 -3.58
CA GLN A 244 3.21 0.45 -3.86
C GLN A 244 4.25 -0.51 -4.44
N GLY A 245 3.86 -1.73 -4.77
CA GLY A 245 4.70 -2.74 -5.39
C GLY A 245 5.46 -3.64 -4.40
N ALA A 246 5.13 -3.61 -3.11
CA ALA A 246 5.66 -4.58 -2.16
C ALA A 246 5.10 -5.98 -2.44
N THR A 247 5.96 -6.98 -2.45
CA THR A 247 5.60 -8.36 -2.76
C THR A 247 6.02 -9.32 -1.64
N GLY A 248 5.13 -10.25 -1.29
CA GLY A 248 5.43 -11.35 -0.38
C GLY A 248 6.28 -12.45 -1.06
N SER A 249 6.86 -13.34 -0.25
CA SER A 249 7.60 -14.49 -0.76
C SER A 249 6.67 -15.68 -1.02
N THR A 250 6.65 -16.17 -2.25
CA THR A 250 5.95 -17.41 -2.61
C THR A 250 6.62 -18.66 -2.03
N SER A 251 7.92 -18.57 -1.69
CA SER A 251 8.69 -19.70 -1.13
C SER A 251 8.41 -19.93 0.36
N ALA A 252 7.86 -18.97 1.06
CA ALA A 252 7.60 -19.03 2.50
C ALA A 252 6.21 -19.61 2.85
N GLY A 253 5.51 -20.17 1.85
CA GLY A 253 4.12 -20.59 2.02
C GLY A 253 3.13 -19.45 1.85
N SER A 254 1.86 -19.70 2.14
CA SER A 254 0.80 -18.70 1.98
C SER A 254 1.00 -17.57 2.99
N VAL A 255 1.58 -16.48 2.56
CA VAL A 255 1.52 -15.23 3.32
C VAL A 255 0.19 -14.60 2.95
N PRO A 256 -0.74 -14.38 3.90
CA PRO A 256 -2.03 -13.76 3.59
C PRO A 256 -1.84 -12.40 2.91
N SER A 257 -2.62 -12.13 1.90
CA SER A 257 -2.74 -10.79 1.34
C SER A 257 -4.06 -10.18 1.83
N PRO A 258 -4.07 -8.94 2.32
CA PRO A 258 -2.95 -8.01 2.47
C PRO A 258 -2.06 -8.35 3.68
N THR A 259 -0.75 -8.12 3.56
CA THR A 259 0.23 -8.32 4.64
C THR A 259 1.19 -7.13 4.72
N PRO A 260 1.63 -6.72 5.93
CA PRO A 260 2.67 -5.71 6.07
C PRO A 260 4.08 -6.24 5.77
N ILE A 261 4.25 -7.58 5.62
CA ILE A 261 5.56 -8.21 5.42
C ILE A 261 5.83 -8.40 3.93
N PHE A 262 7.01 -7.98 3.49
CA PHE A 262 7.44 -8.13 2.10
C PHE A 262 8.92 -8.51 2.00
N GLN A 263 9.28 -9.06 0.83
CA GLN A 263 10.62 -9.53 0.55
C GLN A 263 11.52 -8.41 0.00
N PHE A 264 12.82 -8.62 0.17
CA PHE A 264 13.83 -7.82 -0.53
C PHE A 264 13.91 -8.26 -1.99
N THR A 265 13.68 -7.34 -2.92
CA THR A 265 13.77 -7.60 -4.36
C THR A 265 15.00 -6.96 -4.98
N SER A 266 15.06 -5.65 -5.01
CA SER A 266 16.20 -4.86 -5.49
C SER A 266 16.36 -3.60 -4.64
N GLU A 267 17.55 -3.00 -4.64
CA GLU A 267 17.82 -1.72 -3.97
C GLU A 267 16.80 -0.66 -4.39
N LYS A 268 16.55 -0.50 -5.69
CA LYS A 268 15.61 0.50 -6.20
C LYS A 268 14.17 0.28 -5.73
N ALA A 269 13.71 -0.97 -5.65
CA ALA A 269 12.37 -1.28 -5.17
C ALA A 269 12.24 -0.97 -3.67
N VAL A 270 13.25 -1.34 -2.86
CA VAL A 270 13.30 -1.05 -1.42
C VAL A 270 13.35 0.47 -1.18
N GLU A 271 14.20 1.19 -1.91
CA GLU A 271 14.31 2.65 -1.86
C GLU A 271 12.96 3.34 -2.16
N ASN A 272 12.25 2.90 -3.20
CA ASN A 272 10.94 3.45 -3.55
C ASN A 272 9.91 3.27 -2.42
N LEU A 273 9.88 2.10 -1.77
CA LEU A 273 8.98 1.84 -0.64
C LEU A 273 9.33 2.70 0.58
N ILE A 274 10.62 2.89 0.89
CA ILE A 274 11.08 3.76 1.98
C ILE A 274 10.70 5.21 1.68
N ASN A 275 11.00 5.72 0.48
CA ASN A 275 10.66 7.07 0.07
C ASN A 275 9.13 7.33 0.13
N TYR A 276 8.33 6.34 -0.28
CA TYR A 276 6.88 6.42 -0.12
C TYR A 276 6.50 6.51 1.36
N ALA A 277 7.01 5.61 2.22
CA ALA A 277 6.68 5.60 3.63
C ALA A 277 7.07 6.91 4.33
N VAL A 278 8.27 7.44 4.07
CA VAL A 278 8.75 8.74 4.59
C VAL A 278 7.87 9.90 4.12
N SER A 279 7.35 9.85 2.89
CA SER A 279 6.49 10.91 2.34
C SER A 279 5.10 10.96 2.97
N GLN A 280 4.71 9.95 3.76
CA GLN A 280 3.41 9.95 4.41
C GLN A 280 3.39 10.89 5.62
N PRO A 281 2.24 11.48 5.97
CA PRO A 281 2.14 12.36 7.13
C PRO A 281 2.32 11.59 8.45
N ALA A 282 2.78 12.29 9.50
CA ALA A 282 2.78 11.78 10.85
C ALA A 282 1.79 12.57 11.71
N PHE A 283 0.96 11.83 12.44
CA PHE A 283 -0.13 12.37 13.26
C PHE A 283 0.19 12.42 14.75
N VAL A 284 1.42 12.02 15.10
CA VAL A 284 1.93 12.02 16.48
C VAL A 284 3.37 12.54 16.45
N THR A 285 3.70 13.44 17.37
CA THR A 285 5.10 13.75 17.66
C THR A 285 5.62 12.76 18.70
N VAL A 286 6.86 12.31 18.56
CA VAL A 286 7.51 11.42 19.55
C VAL A 286 8.90 11.96 19.85
N ASN A 287 9.18 12.13 21.16
CA ASN A 287 10.47 12.54 21.67
C ASN A 287 10.98 11.52 22.67
N ILE A 288 12.30 11.30 22.67
CA ILE A 288 12.96 10.33 23.56
C ILE A 288 14.09 11.05 24.30
N GLU A 289 14.03 11.02 25.61
CA GLU A 289 15.12 11.41 26.52
C GLU A 289 15.67 10.15 27.19
N ARG A 290 17.00 10.04 27.30
CA ARG A 290 17.67 8.91 27.95
C ARG A 290 18.75 9.37 28.90
N THR A 291 18.87 8.69 30.01
CA THR A 291 19.96 8.86 31.01
C THR A 291 20.50 7.49 31.34
N TYR A 292 21.80 7.33 31.28
CA TYR A 292 22.48 6.09 31.66
C TYR A 292 23.44 6.35 32.82
N ASN A 293 23.31 5.55 33.86
CA ASN A 293 24.23 5.55 35.02
C ASN A 293 25.20 4.40 34.87
N GLU A 294 26.48 4.70 34.63
CA GLU A 294 27.54 3.70 34.44
C GLU A 294 27.84 2.90 35.68
N GLU A 295 27.71 3.50 36.91
CA GLU A 295 28.01 2.85 38.17
C GLU A 295 26.97 1.77 38.52
N THR A 296 25.69 2.05 38.23
CA THR A 296 24.59 1.12 38.54
C THR A 296 24.16 0.31 37.32
N ALA A 297 24.71 0.61 36.14
CA ALA A 297 24.27 0.07 34.85
C ALA A 297 22.75 0.26 34.59
N GLU A 298 22.19 1.38 35.07
CA GLU A 298 20.78 1.69 34.96
C GLU A 298 20.52 2.63 33.78
N LEU A 299 19.65 2.23 32.87
CA LEU A 299 19.14 3.06 31.77
C LEU A 299 17.72 3.54 32.10
N GLN A 300 17.55 4.84 32.15
CA GLN A 300 16.22 5.48 32.24
C GLN A 300 15.85 6.08 30.87
N VAL A 301 14.65 5.78 30.42
CA VAL A 301 14.11 6.29 29.15
C VAL A 301 12.78 6.96 29.42
N LYS A 302 12.66 8.21 28.99
CA LYS A 302 11.40 8.97 28.99
C LYS A 302 10.98 9.19 27.55
N VAL A 303 9.76 8.75 27.20
CA VAL A 303 9.14 8.98 25.91
C VAL A 303 7.93 9.86 26.11
N TYR A 304 7.80 10.90 25.28
CA TYR A 304 6.68 11.84 25.33
C TYR A 304 6.41 12.41 23.94
N GLY A 305 5.20 12.91 23.73
CA GLY A 305 4.78 13.51 22.47
C GLY A 305 3.36 13.98 22.53
N GLU A 306 2.83 14.38 21.39
CA GLU A 306 1.49 14.92 21.24
C GLU A 306 0.78 14.22 20.07
N ALA A 307 -0.52 13.91 20.26
CA ALA A 307 -1.41 13.53 19.18
C ALA A 307 -1.87 14.81 18.46
N LEU A 308 -1.57 14.89 17.17
CA LEU A 308 -1.92 16.06 16.33
C LEU A 308 -3.35 15.98 15.78
N VAL A 309 -3.92 14.76 15.83
CA VAL A 309 -5.29 14.46 15.43
C VAL A 309 -5.99 13.68 16.54
N LYS A 310 -7.33 13.68 16.52
CA LYS A 310 -8.11 12.81 17.37
C LYS A 310 -8.07 11.39 16.80
N PHE A 311 -7.66 10.42 17.61
CA PHE A 311 -7.78 9.00 17.30
C PHE A 311 -9.10 8.47 17.85
N ASP A 312 -9.83 7.72 17.02
CA ASP A 312 -11.09 7.09 17.44
C ASP A 312 -10.86 5.79 18.22
N GLU A 313 -9.71 5.14 17.97
CA GLU A 313 -9.30 3.91 18.65
C GLU A 313 -8.11 4.16 19.58
N PRO A 314 -7.96 3.37 20.65
CA PRO A 314 -6.79 3.43 21.52
C PRO A 314 -5.50 3.22 20.75
N THR A 315 -4.52 4.10 20.96
CA THR A 315 -3.16 3.97 20.40
C THR A 315 -2.21 3.48 21.48
N PHE A 316 -1.22 2.67 21.05
CA PHE A 316 -0.25 2.07 21.95
C PHE A 316 1.16 2.47 21.54
N MET A 317 2.03 2.66 22.53
CA MET A 317 3.42 3.03 22.30
C MET A 317 4.35 1.87 22.67
N ASN A 318 5.17 1.44 21.69
CA ASN A 318 6.26 0.51 21.94
C ASN A 318 7.60 1.25 22.09
N VAL A 319 8.42 0.77 22.99
CA VAL A 319 9.81 1.24 23.17
C VAL A 319 10.74 0.06 23.03
N PHE A 320 11.62 0.11 22.02
CA PHE A 320 12.58 -0.94 21.70
C PHE A 320 13.99 -0.58 22.17
N LEU A 321 14.67 -1.54 22.77
CA LEU A 321 16.11 -1.48 23.03
C LEU A 321 16.82 -2.37 22.01
N THR A 322 17.68 -1.76 21.19
CA THR A 322 18.48 -2.46 20.17
C THR A 322 19.97 -2.44 20.55
N GLU A 323 20.71 -3.41 20.04
CA GLU A 323 22.16 -3.50 20.18
C GLU A 323 22.82 -3.67 18.81
N SER A 324 23.98 -3.04 18.65
CA SER A 324 24.81 -3.10 17.46
C SER A 324 26.24 -3.49 17.81
N GLY A 325 27.02 -3.92 16.80
CA GLY A 325 28.42 -4.28 17.00
C GLY A 325 28.63 -5.68 17.61
N MET A 326 27.62 -6.55 17.56
CA MET A 326 27.72 -7.90 18.10
C MET A 326 28.37 -8.83 17.08
N VAL A 327 29.56 -9.37 17.41
CA VAL A 327 30.28 -10.30 16.53
C VAL A 327 29.82 -11.74 16.80
N ASN A 328 29.32 -12.41 15.78
CA ASN A 328 28.91 -13.82 15.84
C ASN A 328 28.79 -14.42 14.46
N TYR A 329 28.48 -15.73 14.40
CA TYR A 329 28.26 -16.47 13.16
C TYR A 329 27.05 -15.93 12.39
N GLN A 330 27.21 -15.85 11.05
CA GLN A 330 26.14 -15.58 10.08
C GLN A 330 26.31 -16.43 8.84
N ALA A 331 25.39 -17.34 8.58
CA ALA A 331 25.38 -18.14 7.36
C ALA A 331 25.30 -17.25 6.10
N GLY A 332 26.06 -17.61 5.06
CA GLY A 332 26.09 -16.90 3.77
C GLY A 332 26.94 -15.64 3.74
N ALA A 333 27.45 -15.14 4.86
CA ALA A 333 28.38 -14.02 4.87
C ALA A 333 29.80 -14.47 4.48
N SER A 334 30.56 -13.59 3.84
CA SER A 334 31.97 -13.85 3.45
C SER A 334 32.89 -14.03 4.66
N ASN A 335 32.57 -13.34 5.78
CA ASN A 335 33.21 -13.41 7.08
C ASN A 335 32.32 -14.12 8.12
N ALA A 336 31.78 -15.28 7.78
CA ALA A 336 30.69 -15.92 8.49
C ALA A 336 30.89 -16.06 10.01
N ASN A 337 32.12 -16.30 10.49
CA ASN A 337 32.40 -16.47 11.93
C ASN A 337 32.64 -15.15 12.68
N ASP A 338 32.89 -14.07 11.96
CA ASP A 338 33.20 -12.74 12.49
C ASP A 338 32.25 -11.67 11.93
N TYR A 339 31.00 -12.08 11.66
CA TYR A 339 29.99 -11.17 11.14
C TYR A 339 29.50 -10.24 12.23
N VAL A 340 29.35 -8.94 11.90
CA VAL A 340 28.88 -7.93 12.83
C VAL A 340 27.38 -7.75 12.69
N HIS A 341 26.63 -8.16 13.70
CA HIS A 341 25.19 -7.95 13.78
C HIS A 341 24.88 -6.59 14.35
N ASN A 342 24.04 -5.82 13.67
CA ASN A 342 23.62 -4.48 14.06
C ASN A 342 22.11 -4.39 14.20
N HIS A 343 21.64 -3.37 14.95
CA HIS A 343 20.24 -3.03 15.14
C HIS A 343 19.36 -4.16 15.71
N ALA A 344 19.95 -5.19 16.32
CA ALA A 344 19.22 -6.34 16.83
C ALA A 344 18.34 -5.94 18.02
N LEU A 345 17.06 -6.26 17.99
CA LEU A 345 16.14 -6.07 19.10
C LEU A 345 16.58 -6.95 20.27
N ARG A 346 16.88 -6.33 21.43
CA ARG A 346 17.25 -7.05 22.66
C ARG A 346 16.05 -7.24 23.59
N THR A 347 15.24 -6.21 23.72
CA THR A 347 14.03 -6.24 24.53
C THR A 347 13.09 -5.11 24.17
N THR A 348 11.84 -5.23 24.60
CA THR A 348 10.89 -4.11 24.67
C THR A 348 10.90 -3.55 26.08
N MET A 349 11.03 -2.23 26.23
CA MET A 349 10.94 -1.53 27.52
C MET A 349 9.47 -1.22 27.89
N SER A 350 8.55 -1.40 26.96
CA SER A 350 7.10 -1.43 27.12
C SER A 350 6.60 -2.88 27.17
N SER A 351 5.29 -3.11 27.27
CA SER A 351 4.75 -4.43 26.94
C SER A 351 5.03 -4.77 25.45
N THR A 352 4.95 -6.05 25.06
CA THR A 352 5.23 -6.46 23.67
C THR A 352 4.37 -5.69 22.64
N TRP A 353 3.13 -5.39 23.01
CA TRP A 353 2.16 -4.73 22.12
C TRP A 353 1.96 -3.24 22.42
N GLY A 354 2.79 -2.68 23.29
CA GLY A 354 2.72 -1.29 23.74
C GLY A 354 1.97 -1.11 25.06
N ASN A 355 2.06 0.08 25.60
CA ASN A 355 1.37 0.53 26.82
C ASN A 355 0.43 1.68 26.46
#